data_61b4635e6670cdb668c74b4e197dd428
#
_entry.id   61b4635e6670cdb668c74b4e197dd428
#
_cell.length_a   1.000
_cell.length_b   1.000
_cell.length_c   1.000
_cell.angle_alpha   90.00
_cell.angle_beta   90.00
_cell.angle_gamma   90.00
#
_symmetry.space_group_name_H-M   'P 1'
#
loop_
_entity.id
_entity.type
_entity.pdbx_description
1 polymer ?
#
loop_
_entity_poly.entity_id
_entity_poly.type
_entity_poly.pdbx_seq_one_letter_code
_entity_poly.pdbx_strand_id
1 'polypeptide(L)'
;VKYGGQGREFPLKIYVIGPIVLDGPPPDTVDIYHRAAPPGCEVEVVFLDRGPASIESEYEEVLAAPDVVVKAKEAEARGAEAVVVSCMLDPGVAAAREQVSIPVLGPAQVSMHVATMLGPRFSIVTVLERLIPPLHRLVHLYGHCDRLTSMRAIEVPVLDLRRNAHHIVEALVSESIQAIEEDKAYAIILGCTALSGMGKSVQELLHQRGYEVPVIDPTPTTIKVAAALVAVGLSHSKLAYPFPPEKQVSGYPA
;
A
#
# COMPACT_ATOMS: atom_id res chain seq x y z
N VAL A 1 0.30 29.68 0.02
CA VAL A 1 0.91 28.45 -0.52
C VAL A 1 2.19 28.88 -1.22
N LYS A 2 3.36 28.63 -0.62
CA LYS A 2 4.66 28.92 -1.26
C LYS A 2 4.99 27.75 -2.18
N TYR A 3 4.71 27.89 -3.46
CA TYR A 3 5.35 27.08 -4.49
C TYR A 3 6.81 27.55 -4.59
N GLY A 4 7.71 26.86 -3.90
CA GLY A 4 9.13 27.23 -3.85
C GLY A 4 9.99 26.09 -4.36
N GLY A 5 10.42 26.16 -5.62
CA GLY A 5 11.55 25.41 -6.16
C GLY A 5 12.90 25.92 -5.64
N GLN A 6 13.05 26.10 -4.33
CA GLN A 6 14.35 26.25 -3.67
C GLN A 6 14.66 24.91 -3.02
N GLY A 7 15.90 24.42 -3.22
CA GLY A 7 16.35 23.15 -2.69
C GLY A 7 15.98 23.02 -1.22
N ARG A 8 15.30 21.92 -0.86
CA ARG A 8 14.97 21.63 0.54
C ARG A 8 16.29 21.49 1.31
N GLU A 9 16.34 22.10 2.45
CA GLU A 9 17.51 22.04 3.36
C GLU A 9 17.62 20.65 4.02
N PHE A 10 16.48 19.92 4.11
CA PHE A 10 16.37 18.58 4.69
C PHE A 10 15.61 17.63 3.75
N PRO A 11 15.90 16.31 3.79
CA PRO A 11 15.17 15.34 2.99
C PRO A 11 13.68 15.30 3.38
N LEU A 12 12.81 14.99 2.40
CA LEU A 12 11.40 14.74 2.62
C LEU A 12 11.25 13.47 3.47
N LYS A 13 10.49 13.56 4.58
CA LYS A 13 10.36 12.46 5.53
C LYS A 13 9.03 11.74 5.40
N ILE A 14 9.06 10.48 4.97
CA ILE A 14 7.89 9.60 4.84
C ILE A 14 7.95 8.50 5.89
N TYR A 15 6.87 8.33 6.64
CA TYR A 15 6.69 7.19 7.52
C TYR A 15 5.91 6.09 6.82
N VAL A 16 6.44 4.87 6.88
CA VAL A 16 5.76 3.66 6.43
C VAL A 16 5.33 2.87 7.66
N ILE A 17 4.05 2.72 7.85
CA ILE A 17 3.47 1.89 8.91
C ILE A 17 3.24 0.49 8.34
N GLY A 18 4.00 -0.50 8.82
CA GLY A 18 3.66 -1.91 8.65
C GLY A 18 2.55 -2.27 9.64
N PRO A 19 1.31 -2.55 9.19
CA PRO A 19 0.17 -2.69 10.11
C PRO A 19 0.10 -4.08 10.76
N ILE A 20 1.23 -4.55 11.24
CA ILE A 20 1.42 -5.84 11.93
C ILE A 20 2.38 -5.67 13.09
N VAL A 21 2.33 -6.61 14.04
CA VAL A 21 3.29 -6.68 15.14
C VAL A 21 4.44 -7.60 14.75
N LEU A 22 5.67 -7.14 14.94
CA LEU A 22 6.89 -7.92 14.73
C LEU A 22 7.81 -7.76 15.94
N ASP A 23 8.52 -8.83 16.30
CA ASP A 23 9.66 -8.78 17.24
C ASP A 23 10.91 -8.23 16.53
N GLY A 24 10.78 -7.03 15.95
CA GLY A 24 11.75 -6.39 15.07
C GLY A 24 11.45 -6.64 13.58
N PRO A 25 11.68 -5.65 12.71
CA PRO A 25 11.47 -5.82 11.28
C PRO A 25 12.51 -6.80 10.72
N PRO A 26 12.11 -7.76 9.87
CA PRO A 26 13.09 -8.50 9.07
C PRO A 26 13.90 -7.50 8.22
N PRO A 27 15.24 -7.61 8.16
CA PRO A 27 16.09 -6.63 7.47
C PRO A 27 15.67 -6.34 6.02
N ASP A 28 15.24 -7.36 5.29
CA ASP A 28 14.80 -7.24 3.89
C ASP A 28 13.57 -6.34 3.72
N THR A 29 12.68 -6.31 4.71
CA THR A 29 11.46 -5.47 4.66
C THR A 29 11.83 -4.00 4.74
N VAL A 30 12.74 -3.64 5.61
CA VAL A 30 13.21 -2.25 5.76
C VAL A 30 13.97 -1.81 4.51
N ASP A 31 14.82 -2.66 3.97
CA ASP A 31 15.58 -2.39 2.76
C ASP A 31 14.68 -2.16 1.53
N ILE A 32 13.57 -2.88 1.40
CA ILE A 32 12.62 -2.68 0.31
C ILE A 32 12.03 -1.27 0.37
N TYR A 33 11.63 -0.80 1.55
CA TYR A 33 11.08 0.55 1.72
C TYR A 33 12.13 1.64 1.43
N HIS A 34 13.35 1.47 1.94
CA HIS A 34 14.44 2.42 1.69
C HIS A 34 14.80 2.50 0.19
N ARG A 35 14.87 1.34 -0.51
CA ARG A 35 15.10 1.32 -1.96
C ARG A 35 13.96 1.92 -2.79
N ALA A 36 12.75 1.95 -2.25
CA ALA A 36 11.59 2.57 -2.90
C ALA A 36 11.60 4.09 -2.79
N ALA A 37 12.35 4.65 -1.84
CA ALA A 37 12.45 6.10 -1.61
C ALA A 37 13.02 6.81 -2.84
N PRO A 38 12.36 7.87 -3.35
CA PRO A 38 12.94 8.70 -4.40
C PRO A 38 14.13 9.52 -3.85
N PRO A 39 15.02 10.02 -4.72
CA PRO A 39 16.11 10.90 -4.31
C PRO A 39 15.62 12.09 -3.46
N GLY A 40 16.31 12.39 -2.38
CA GLY A 40 15.94 13.47 -1.47
C GLY A 40 14.76 13.12 -0.52
N CYS A 41 14.41 11.83 -0.42
CA CYS A 41 13.40 11.33 0.50
C CYS A 41 14.04 10.38 1.52
N GLU A 42 13.69 10.55 2.80
CA GLU A 42 13.99 9.63 3.89
C GLU A 42 12.73 8.83 4.23
N VAL A 43 12.88 7.53 4.37
CA VAL A 43 11.78 6.63 4.76
C VAL A 43 12.10 6.05 6.14
N GLU A 44 11.21 6.29 7.10
CA GLU A 44 11.23 5.64 8.41
C GLU A 44 10.14 4.58 8.45
N VAL A 45 10.49 3.35 8.87
CA VAL A 45 9.54 2.23 8.93
C VAL A 45 9.22 1.94 10.39
N VAL A 46 7.93 1.89 10.70
CA VAL A 46 7.41 1.56 12.03
C VAL A 46 6.39 0.43 11.94
N PHE A 47 6.28 -0.35 13.01
CA PHE A 47 5.32 -1.42 13.12
C PHE A 47 4.39 -1.16 14.31
N LEU A 48 3.29 -1.91 14.39
CA LEU A 48 2.31 -1.77 15.46
C LEU A 48 2.86 -2.30 16.79
N ASP A 49 2.44 -1.68 17.89
CA ASP A 49 2.67 -2.20 19.24
C ASP A 49 1.62 -3.27 19.59
N ARG A 50 0.42 -3.17 18.99
CA ARG A 50 -0.71 -4.08 19.17
C ARG A 50 -1.41 -4.34 17.86
N GLY A 51 -1.63 -5.61 17.54
CA GLY A 51 -2.25 -6.01 16.29
C GLY A 51 -1.94 -7.45 15.91
N PRO A 52 -2.27 -7.86 14.69
CA PRO A 52 -2.00 -9.21 14.20
C PRO A 52 -0.55 -9.36 13.71
N ALA A 53 -0.09 -10.61 13.60
CA ALA A 53 1.20 -10.94 12.99
C ALA A 53 1.17 -10.88 11.44
N SER A 54 0.00 -11.03 10.84
CA SER A 54 -0.28 -10.84 9.40
C SER A 54 -1.74 -10.40 9.24
N ILE A 55 -2.09 -9.84 8.08
CA ILE A 55 -3.47 -9.48 7.75
C ILE A 55 -3.91 -10.31 6.56
N GLU A 56 -4.75 -11.28 6.82
CA GLU A 56 -5.33 -12.20 5.84
C GLU A 56 -6.86 -12.30 5.96
N SER A 57 -7.46 -11.42 6.76
CA SER A 57 -8.91 -11.34 6.99
C SER A 57 -9.34 -9.93 7.42
N GLU A 58 -10.65 -9.65 7.32
CA GLU A 58 -11.24 -8.42 7.86
C GLU A 58 -11.10 -8.31 9.39
N TYR A 59 -11.12 -9.45 10.08
CA TYR A 59 -10.94 -9.46 11.52
C TYR A 59 -9.56 -8.92 11.91
N GLU A 60 -8.52 -9.36 11.23
CA GLU A 60 -7.15 -8.88 11.45
C GLU A 60 -6.98 -7.43 11.01
N GLU A 61 -7.64 -7.02 9.92
CA GLU A 61 -7.70 -5.62 9.49
C GLU A 61 -8.26 -4.71 10.58
N VAL A 62 -9.39 -5.11 11.18
CA VAL A 62 -10.03 -4.35 12.27
C VAL A 62 -9.14 -4.28 13.50
N LEU A 63 -8.41 -5.35 13.83
CA LEU A 63 -7.47 -5.35 14.96
C LEU A 63 -6.25 -4.44 14.72
N ALA A 64 -5.83 -4.27 13.49
CA ALA A 64 -4.70 -3.40 13.14
C ALA A 64 -5.08 -1.90 13.13
N ALA A 65 -6.29 -1.58 12.70
CA ALA A 65 -6.71 -0.21 12.41
C ALA A 65 -6.52 0.79 13.58
N PRO A 66 -6.84 0.47 14.86
CA PRO A 66 -6.66 1.40 15.96
C PRO A 66 -5.20 1.84 16.15
N ASP A 67 -4.26 0.90 16.07
CA ASP A 67 -2.84 1.19 16.31
C ASP A 67 -2.21 1.89 15.09
N VAL A 68 -2.71 1.63 13.87
CA VAL A 68 -2.35 2.41 12.67
C VAL A 68 -2.64 3.89 12.88
N VAL A 69 -3.79 4.23 13.46
CA VAL A 69 -4.16 5.63 13.76
C VAL A 69 -3.20 6.25 14.79
N VAL A 70 -2.85 5.51 15.83
CA VAL A 70 -1.86 5.94 16.83
C VAL A 70 -0.50 6.21 16.17
N LYS A 71 -0.01 5.26 15.37
CA LYS A 71 1.27 5.40 14.66
C LYS A 71 1.28 6.56 13.66
N ALA A 72 0.16 6.86 13.01
CA ALA A 72 0.06 8.02 12.12
C ALA A 72 0.20 9.35 12.90
N LYS A 73 -0.44 9.48 14.07
CA LYS A 73 -0.28 10.65 14.97
C LYS A 73 1.17 10.79 15.46
N GLU A 74 1.78 9.68 15.90
CA GLU A 74 3.17 9.66 16.33
C GLU A 74 4.11 10.09 15.19
N ALA A 75 3.87 9.61 13.96
CA ALA A 75 4.66 9.97 12.79
C ALA A 75 4.59 11.49 12.51
N GLU A 76 3.40 12.09 12.51
CA GLU A 76 3.24 13.55 12.33
C GLU A 76 3.95 14.32 13.45
N ALA A 77 3.80 13.92 14.70
CA ALA A 77 4.46 14.54 15.84
C ALA A 77 6.02 14.46 15.77
N ARG A 78 6.55 13.44 15.08
CA ARG A 78 7.98 13.24 14.83
C ARG A 78 8.48 13.90 13.53
N GLY A 79 7.62 14.70 12.88
CA GLY A 79 7.96 15.49 11.71
C GLY A 79 7.84 14.75 10.39
N ALA A 80 7.04 13.69 10.32
CA ALA A 80 6.65 13.11 9.04
C ALA A 80 5.90 14.12 8.18
N GLU A 81 6.12 14.08 6.88
CA GLU A 81 5.41 14.90 5.89
C GLU A 81 4.39 14.07 5.10
N ALA A 82 4.47 12.76 5.17
CA ALA A 82 3.46 11.82 4.70
C ALA A 82 3.54 10.49 5.45
N VAL A 83 2.43 9.76 5.47
CA VAL A 83 2.32 8.40 6.00
C VAL A 83 1.84 7.47 4.90
N VAL A 84 2.44 6.28 4.83
CA VAL A 84 1.99 5.16 3.99
C VAL A 84 1.65 3.99 4.91
N VAL A 85 0.41 3.47 4.82
CA VAL A 85 -0.01 2.27 5.56
C VAL A 85 0.22 1.06 4.67
N SER A 86 1.27 0.29 4.92
CA SER A 86 1.75 -0.78 4.02
C SER A 86 0.92 -2.06 4.11
N CYS A 87 -0.34 -2.01 3.63
CA CYS A 87 -1.23 -3.17 3.48
C CYS A 87 -2.26 -2.92 2.38
N MET A 88 -2.52 -3.90 1.54
CA MET A 88 -3.50 -3.80 0.43
C MET A 88 -4.97 -3.81 0.88
N LEU A 89 -5.26 -3.92 2.17
CA LEU A 89 -6.60 -3.68 2.73
C LEU A 89 -6.78 -2.25 3.26
N ASP A 90 -5.75 -1.39 3.19
CA ASP A 90 -5.76 0.01 3.63
C ASP A 90 -6.30 0.20 5.07
N PRO A 91 -5.88 -0.63 6.08
CA PRO A 91 -6.46 -0.61 7.42
C PRO A 91 -6.26 0.76 8.09
N GLY A 92 -7.33 1.32 8.63
CA GLY A 92 -7.29 2.57 9.39
C GLY A 92 -6.96 3.83 8.59
N VAL A 93 -6.73 3.75 7.28
CA VAL A 93 -6.32 4.90 6.43
C VAL A 93 -7.30 6.06 6.52
N ALA A 94 -8.60 5.81 6.40
CA ALA A 94 -9.62 6.86 6.48
C ALA A 94 -9.65 7.53 7.87
N ALA A 95 -9.57 6.75 8.94
CA ALA A 95 -9.54 7.25 10.31
C ALA A 95 -8.25 8.03 10.62
N ALA A 96 -7.10 7.55 10.12
CA ALA A 96 -5.84 8.28 10.25
C ALA A 96 -5.89 9.64 9.55
N ARG A 97 -6.52 9.74 8.38
CA ARG A 97 -6.75 11.02 7.67
C ARG A 97 -7.51 12.05 8.49
N GLU A 98 -8.39 11.61 9.38
CA GLU A 98 -9.10 12.52 10.30
C GLU A 98 -8.20 13.00 11.44
N GLN A 99 -7.17 12.26 11.81
CA GLN A 99 -6.32 12.53 12.97
C GLN A 99 -5.06 13.35 12.67
N VAL A 100 -4.61 13.40 11.41
CA VAL A 100 -3.39 14.11 11.01
C VAL A 100 -3.65 15.09 9.86
N SER A 101 -2.77 16.08 9.70
CA SER A 101 -2.85 17.08 8.63
C SER A 101 -2.06 16.69 7.38
N ILE A 102 -1.11 15.78 7.54
CA ILE A 102 -0.26 15.27 6.45
C ILE A 102 -0.99 14.21 5.61
N PRO A 103 -0.56 13.97 4.36
CA PRO A 103 -1.13 12.91 3.53
C PRO A 103 -0.94 11.52 4.18
N VAL A 104 -2.03 10.74 4.21
CA VAL A 104 -2.02 9.31 4.59
C VAL A 104 -2.51 8.49 3.40
N LEU A 105 -1.64 7.63 2.88
CA LEU A 105 -1.91 6.85 1.68
C LEU A 105 -1.98 5.36 1.97
N GLY A 106 -2.95 4.72 1.34
CA GLY A 106 -3.09 3.28 1.29
C GLY A 106 -2.72 2.72 -0.08
N PRO A 107 -1.96 1.61 -0.13
CA PRO A 107 -1.49 1.01 -1.38
C PRO A 107 -2.61 0.52 -2.29
N ALA A 108 -3.74 0.06 -1.74
CA ALA A 108 -4.87 -0.37 -2.57
C ALA A 108 -5.42 0.81 -3.37
N GLN A 109 -5.74 1.91 -2.68
CA GLN A 109 -6.22 3.12 -3.34
C GLN A 109 -5.24 3.61 -4.41
N VAL A 110 -3.97 3.78 -4.02
CA VAL A 110 -2.94 4.32 -4.92
C VAL A 110 -2.73 3.43 -6.13
N SER A 111 -2.60 2.11 -5.94
CA SER A 111 -2.34 1.18 -7.04
C SER A 111 -3.48 1.14 -8.05
N MET A 112 -4.74 1.18 -7.60
CA MET A 112 -5.91 1.21 -8.48
C MET A 112 -5.96 2.50 -9.31
N HIS A 113 -5.70 3.66 -8.69
CA HIS A 113 -5.65 4.94 -9.41
C HIS A 113 -4.51 4.95 -10.44
N VAL A 114 -3.31 4.48 -10.07
CA VAL A 114 -2.18 4.40 -10.99
C VAL A 114 -2.47 3.42 -12.13
N ALA A 115 -3.07 2.25 -11.85
CA ALA A 115 -3.44 1.29 -12.89
C ALA A 115 -4.36 1.90 -13.95
N THR A 116 -5.33 2.72 -13.55
CA THR A 116 -6.26 3.39 -14.48
C THR A 116 -5.63 4.53 -15.28
N MET A 117 -4.45 5.03 -14.88
CA MET A 117 -3.64 5.94 -15.68
C MET A 117 -2.86 5.20 -16.77
N LEU A 118 -2.54 3.92 -16.58
CA LEU A 118 -1.72 3.11 -17.47
C LEU A 118 -2.52 2.28 -18.47
N GLY A 119 -3.77 1.97 -18.13
CA GLY A 119 -4.65 1.19 -19.00
C GLY A 119 -6.12 1.33 -18.62
N PRO A 120 -7.03 0.98 -19.55
CA PRO A 120 -8.47 1.14 -19.31
C PRO A 120 -9.02 0.19 -18.25
N ARG A 121 -8.39 -0.97 -18.04
CA ARG A 121 -8.81 -1.99 -17.07
C ARG A 121 -7.59 -2.68 -16.47
N PHE A 122 -7.74 -3.19 -15.25
CA PHE A 122 -6.69 -3.88 -14.51
C PHE A 122 -7.21 -5.14 -13.83
N SER A 123 -6.29 -6.02 -13.46
CA SER A 123 -6.52 -7.15 -12.57
C SER A 123 -5.66 -7.04 -11.31
N ILE A 124 -6.12 -7.65 -10.22
CA ILE A 124 -5.37 -7.77 -8.97
C ILE A 124 -5.01 -9.24 -8.78
N VAL A 125 -3.70 -9.52 -8.64
CA VAL A 125 -3.21 -10.86 -8.29
C VAL A 125 -2.79 -10.85 -6.83
N THR A 126 -3.60 -11.48 -5.98
CA THR A 126 -3.42 -11.52 -4.52
C THR A 126 -2.86 -12.85 -4.03
N VAL A 127 -2.67 -12.97 -2.72
CA VAL A 127 -2.04 -14.14 -2.11
C VAL A 127 -3.01 -15.26 -1.76
N LEU A 128 -4.25 -14.92 -1.34
CA LEU A 128 -5.28 -15.88 -0.93
C LEU A 128 -6.66 -15.48 -1.48
N GLU A 129 -7.46 -16.44 -1.90
CA GLU A 129 -8.81 -16.22 -2.39
C GLU A 129 -9.71 -15.53 -1.36
N ARG A 130 -9.53 -15.84 -0.07
CA ARG A 130 -10.28 -15.20 1.02
C ARG A 130 -10.10 -13.68 1.12
N LEU A 131 -9.06 -13.11 0.48
CA LEU A 131 -8.82 -11.66 0.41
C LEU A 131 -9.57 -10.98 -0.75
N ILE A 132 -10.13 -11.74 -1.69
CA ILE A 132 -10.88 -11.20 -2.83
C ILE A 132 -12.10 -10.40 -2.37
N PRO A 133 -12.98 -10.89 -1.47
CA PRO A 133 -14.12 -10.10 -1.02
C PRO A 133 -13.76 -8.76 -0.36
N PRO A 134 -12.81 -8.66 0.60
CA PRO A 134 -12.40 -7.38 1.15
C PRO A 134 -11.76 -6.44 0.11
N LEU A 135 -10.91 -6.94 -0.78
CA LEU A 135 -10.35 -6.15 -1.87
C LEU A 135 -11.44 -5.64 -2.82
N HIS A 136 -12.45 -6.45 -3.11
CA HIS A 136 -13.56 -6.05 -3.96
C HIS A 136 -14.37 -4.89 -3.35
N ARG A 137 -14.54 -4.85 -2.02
CA ARG A 137 -15.15 -3.69 -1.34
C ARG A 137 -14.32 -2.42 -1.51
N LEU A 138 -12.99 -2.53 -1.46
CA LEU A 138 -12.12 -1.36 -1.71
C LEU A 138 -12.20 -0.89 -3.16
N VAL A 139 -12.35 -1.80 -4.13
CA VAL A 139 -12.60 -1.41 -5.54
C VAL A 139 -13.88 -0.59 -5.66
N HIS A 140 -14.96 -0.99 -4.96
CA HIS A 140 -16.19 -0.20 -4.89
C HIS A 140 -15.98 1.15 -4.21
N LEU A 141 -15.34 1.15 -3.04
CA LEU A 141 -15.08 2.34 -2.24
C LEU A 141 -14.28 3.39 -3.04
N TYR A 142 -13.32 2.94 -3.84
CA TYR A 142 -12.44 3.81 -4.62
C TYR A 142 -12.94 4.10 -6.04
N GLY A 143 -14.13 3.59 -6.41
CA GLY A 143 -14.80 3.93 -7.66
C GLY A 143 -14.22 3.24 -8.90
N HIS A 144 -13.68 2.04 -8.76
CA HIS A 144 -13.02 1.32 -9.86
C HIS A 144 -13.75 0.06 -10.35
N CYS A 145 -15.04 -0.13 -10.02
CA CYS A 145 -15.82 -1.31 -10.41
C CYS A 145 -15.79 -1.59 -11.92
N ASP A 146 -15.93 -0.55 -12.75
CA ASP A 146 -15.91 -0.66 -14.20
C ASP A 146 -14.51 -0.82 -14.79
N ARG A 147 -13.49 -0.75 -13.95
CA ARG A 147 -12.07 -0.84 -14.33
C ARG A 147 -11.41 -2.16 -13.93
N LEU A 148 -11.95 -2.83 -12.92
CA LEU A 148 -11.50 -4.15 -12.51
C LEU A 148 -12.02 -5.21 -13.49
N THR A 149 -11.12 -6.07 -14.00
CA THR A 149 -11.52 -7.22 -14.82
C THR A 149 -11.62 -8.49 -14.00
N SER A 150 -10.65 -8.73 -13.12
CA SER A 150 -10.61 -9.91 -12.28
C SER A 150 -9.77 -9.71 -11.04
N MET A 151 -9.95 -10.59 -10.07
CA MET A 151 -9.03 -10.84 -8.97
C MET A 151 -8.68 -12.32 -8.97
N ARG A 152 -7.37 -12.61 -8.89
CA ARG A 152 -6.84 -13.97 -8.89
C ARG A 152 -5.94 -14.17 -7.69
N ALA A 153 -5.78 -15.39 -7.21
CA ALA A 153 -4.97 -15.71 -6.02
C ALA A 153 -3.96 -16.81 -6.32
N ILE A 154 -2.77 -16.70 -5.71
CA ILE A 154 -1.71 -17.72 -5.84
C ILE A 154 -1.76 -18.80 -4.75
N GLU A 155 -2.72 -18.69 -3.83
CA GLU A 155 -2.98 -19.63 -2.72
C GLU A 155 -1.76 -19.88 -1.82
N VAL A 156 -1.05 -18.80 -1.45
CA VAL A 156 0.09 -18.86 -0.52
C VAL A 156 -0.14 -17.91 0.66
N PRO A 157 -0.13 -18.42 1.92
CA PRO A 157 -0.24 -17.58 3.11
C PRO A 157 0.88 -16.52 3.19
N VAL A 158 0.56 -15.36 3.76
CA VAL A 158 1.51 -14.21 3.85
C VAL A 158 2.81 -14.60 4.55
N LEU A 159 2.73 -15.38 5.63
CA LEU A 159 3.90 -15.80 6.40
C LEU A 159 4.79 -16.82 5.66
N ASP A 160 4.29 -17.43 4.59
CA ASP A 160 5.04 -18.42 3.78
C ASP A 160 5.68 -17.83 2.51
N LEU A 161 5.32 -16.59 2.14
CA LEU A 161 5.77 -15.93 0.90
C LEU A 161 7.31 -15.84 0.76
N ARG A 162 8.03 -15.81 1.88
CA ARG A 162 9.50 -15.67 1.88
C ARG A 162 10.25 -17.01 1.74
N ARG A 163 9.56 -18.14 1.90
CA ARG A 163 10.20 -19.46 1.91
C ARG A 163 10.72 -19.90 0.53
N ASN A 164 10.06 -19.44 -0.53
CA ASN A 164 10.45 -19.78 -1.91
C ASN A 164 10.07 -18.65 -2.88
N ALA A 165 10.86 -17.59 -2.90
CA ALA A 165 10.58 -16.39 -3.71
C ALA A 165 10.46 -16.70 -5.22
N HIS A 166 11.25 -17.64 -5.75
CA HIS A 166 11.17 -18.02 -7.17
C HIS A 166 9.82 -18.66 -7.51
N HIS A 167 9.34 -19.57 -6.68
CA HIS A 167 8.03 -20.21 -6.89
C HIS A 167 6.88 -19.17 -6.82
N ILE A 168 6.98 -18.22 -5.90
CA ILE A 168 5.98 -17.13 -5.78
C ILE A 168 5.96 -16.29 -7.04
N VAL A 169 7.12 -15.89 -7.57
CA VAL A 169 7.19 -15.10 -8.80
C VAL A 169 6.59 -15.86 -9.99
N GLU A 170 6.87 -17.14 -10.15
CA GLU A 170 6.27 -17.96 -11.21
C GLU A 170 4.75 -18.11 -11.06
N ALA A 171 4.24 -18.29 -9.85
CA ALA A 171 2.80 -18.32 -9.58
C ALA A 171 2.13 -16.97 -9.93
N LEU A 172 2.74 -15.84 -9.53
CA LEU A 172 2.27 -14.51 -9.89
C LEU A 172 2.25 -14.30 -11.40
N VAL A 173 3.27 -14.75 -12.12
CA VAL A 173 3.34 -14.68 -13.59
C VAL A 173 2.24 -15.52 -14.23
N SER A 174 2.01 -16.74 -13.73
CA SER A 174 0.95 -17.63 -14.24
C SER A 174 -0.43 -16.99 -14.11
N GLU A 175 -0.78 -16.50 -12.93
CA GLU A 175 -2.07 -15.84 -12.70
C GLU A 175 -2.19 -14.51 -13.47
N SER A 176 -1.08 -13.79 -13.65
CA SER A 176 -1.06 -12.58 -14.46
C SER A 176 -1.33 -12.86 -15.94
N ILE A 177 -0.78 -13.94 -16.49
CA ILE A 177 -1.03 -14.35 -17.88
C ILE A 177 -2.52 -14.70 -18.07
N GLN A 178 -3.11 -15.47 -17.16
CA GLN A 178 -4.54 -15.77 -17.22
C GLN A 178 -5.39 -14.50 -17.14
N ALA A 179 -5.03 -13.55 -16.25
CA ALA A 179 -5.70 -12.26 -16.16
C ALA A 179 -5.61 -11.45 -17.47
N ILE A 180 -4.50 -11.53 -18.18
CA ILE A 180 -4.29 -10.84 -19.48
C ILE A 180 -5.08 -11.54 -20.59
N GLU A 181 -4.95 -12.87 -20.71
CA GLU A 181 -5.49 -13.63 -21.83
C GLU A 181 -7.00 -13.86 -21.71
N GLU A 182 -7.46 -14.26 -20.53
CA GLU A 182 -8.87 -14.61 -20.31
C GLU A 182 -9.69 -13.39 -19.91
N ASP A 183 -9.19 -12.59 -18.95
CA ASP A 183 -9.96 -11.50 -18.33
C ASP A 183 -9.71 -10.13 -19.00
N LYS A 184 -8.76 -10.06 -19.94
CA LYS A 184 -8.43 -8.84 -20.70
C LYS A 184 -7.94 -7.69 -19.81
N ALA A 185 -7.06 -7.99 -18.87
CA ALA A 185 -6.37 -6.99 -18.09
C ALA A 185 -5.30 -6.28 -18.91
N TYR A 186 -5.16 -4.96 -18.73
CA TYR A 186 -4.13 -4.12 -19.35
C TYR A 186 -3.11 -3.61 -18.35
N ALA A 187 -3.31 -3.86 -17.07
CA ALA A 187 -2.37 -3.64 -15.99
C ALA A 187 -2.58 -4.71 -14.90
N ILE A 188 -1.52 -5.12 -14.24
CA ILE A 188 -1.55 -6.06 -13.13
C ILE A 188 -1.15 -5.33 -11.85
N ILE A 189 -1.94 -5.49 -10.79
CA ILE A 189 -1.61 -5.00 -9.45
C ILE A 189 -1.25 -6.20 -8.58
N LEU A 190 -0.09 -6.16 -7.92
CA LEU A 190 0.23 -7.13 -6.88
C LEU A 190 -0.62 -6.87 -5.65
N GLY A 191 -1.50 -7.80 -5.31
CA GLY A 191 -2.55 -7.66 -4.29
C GLY A 191 -2.09 -7.81 -2.83
N CYS A 192 -0.78 -7.78 -2.56
CA CYS A 192 -0.23 -7.85 -1.21
C CYS A 192 1.10 -7.10 -1.12
N THR A 193 1.28 -6.29 -0.08
CA THR A 193 2.54 -5.56 0.14
C THR A 193 3.69 -6.47 0.59
N ALA A 194 3.40 -7.67 1.08
CA ALA A 194 4.44 -8.67 1.34
C ALA A 194 5.11 -9.23 0.05
N LEU A 195 4.51 -8.99 -1.13
CA LEU A 195 5.08 -9.26 -2.45
C LEU A 195 6.00 -8.14 -2.95
N SER A 196 6.18 -7.08 -2.18
CA SER A 196 7.02 -5.95 -2.58
C SER A 196 8.44 -6.36 -2.90
N GLY A 197 8.96 -5.80 -3.99
CA GLY A 197 10.23 -6.16 -4.58
C GLY A 197 10.15 -7.24 -5.65
N MET A 198 9.03 -7.97 -5.75
CA MET A 198 8.83 -9.00 -6.80
C MET A 198 8.27 -8.39 -8.10
N GLY A 199 7.68 -7.20 -8.05
CA GLY A 199 7.02 -6.58 -9.19
C GLY A 199 7.91 -6.47 -10.42
N LYS A 200 9.19 -6.13 -10.24
CA LYS A 200 10.16 -6.07 -11.34
C LYS A 200 10.42 -7.44 -11.98
N SER A 201 10.60 -8.48 -11.18
CA SER A 201 10.82 -9.85 -11.69
C SER A 201 9.59 -10.39 -12.42
N VAL A 202 8.38 -10.13 -11.90
CA VAL A 202 7.14 -10.49 -12.59
C VAL A 202 7.02 -9.74 -13.92
N GLN A 203 7.30 -8.44 -13.95
CA GLN A 203 7.29 -7.62 -15.16
C GLN A 203 8.26 -8.15 -16.23
N GLU A 204 9.49 -8.47 -15.83
CA GLU A 204 10.52 -8.99 -16.73
C GLU A 204 10.14 -10.35 -17.32
N LEU A 205 9.58 -11.27 -16.51
CA LEU A 205 9.14 -12.57 -16.99
C LEU A 205 7.91 -12.49 -17.90
N LEU A 206 6.95 -11.59 -17.63
CA LEU A 206 5.84 -11.31 -18.54
C LEU A 206 6.35 -10.81 -19.88
N HIS A 207 7.28 -9.85 -19.88
CA HIS A 207 7.90 -9.31 -21.07
C HIS A 207 8.63 -10.39 -21.89
N GLN A 208 9.42 -11.26 -21.24
CA GLN A 208 10.08 -12.39 -21.90
C GLN A 208 9.11 -13.38 -22.55
N ARG A 209 7.87 -13.45 -22.03
CA ARG A 209 6.79 -14.29 -22.57
C ARG A 209 5.89 -13.53 -23.59
N GLY A 210 6.25 -12.29 -23.96
CA GLY A 210 5.60 -11.50 -25.00
C GLY A 210 4.46 -10.60 -24.50
N TYR A 211 4.31 -10.40 -23.19
CA TYR A 211 3.25 -9.57 -22.61
C TYR A 211 3.78 -8.19 -22.18
N GLU A 212 3.46 -7.16 -22.95
CA GLU A 212 3.79 -5.75 -22.69
C GLU A 212 2.73 -5.10 -21.75
N VAL A 213 2.56 -5.65 -20.55
CA VAL A 213 1.56 -5.20 -19.58
C VAL A 213 2.27 -4.71 -18.32
N PRO A 214 2.00 -3.49 -17.81
CA PRO A 214 2.63 -2.97 -16.61
C PRO A 214 2.22 -3.76 -15.36
N VAL A 215 3.19 -4.04 -14.50
CA VAL A 215 3.00 -4.64 -13.18
C VAL A 215 3.23 -3.60 -12.10
N ILE A 216 2.21 -3.33 -11.31
CA ILE A 216 2.25 -2.34 -10.22
C ILE A 216 2.62 -3.05 -8.92
N ASP A 217 3.82 -2.75 -8.43
CA ASP A 217 4.22 -3.09 -7.07
C ASP A 217 3.67 -2.00 -6.12
N PRO A 218 2.76 -2.36 -5.20
CA PRO A 218 2.02 -1.37 -4.42
C PRO A 218 2.91 -0.51 -3.52
N THR A 219 3.93 -1.09 -2.89
CA THR A 219 4.78 -0.39 -1.92
C THR A 219 5.62 0.74 -2.55
N PRO A 220 6.48 0.47 -3.54
CA PRO A 220 7.28 1.52 -4.16
C PRO A 220 6.41 2.55 -4.89
N THR A 221 5.29 2.14 -5.44
CA THR A 221 4.34 3.04 -6.10
C THR A 221 3.75 4.02 -5.10
N THR A 222 3.29 3.53 -3.94
CA THR A 222 2.65 4.38 -2.93
C THR A 222 3.63 5.36 -2.29
N ILE A 223 4.86 4.94 -1.99
CA ILE A 223 5.90 5.83 -1.46
C ILE A 223 6.20 6.98 -2.43
N LYS A 224 6.33 6.68 -3.74
CA LYS A 224 6.60 7.70 -4.75
C LYS A 224 5.42 8.66 -4.96
N VAL A 225 4.18 8.16 -4.90
CA VAL A 225 2.98 9.01 -4.96
C VAL A 225 2.89 9.89 -3.70
N ALA A 226 3.20 9.36 -2.51
CA ALA A 226 3.26 10.15 -1.29
C ALA A 226 4.27 11.30 -1.41
N ALA A 227 5.48 10.99 -1.89
CA ALA A 227 6.51 12.01 -2.13
C ALA A 227 6.04 13.07 -3.15
N ALA A 228 5.36 12.66 -4.22
CA ALA A 228 4.82 13.59 -5.21
C ALA A 228 3.76 14.52 -4.63
N LEU A 229 2.82 14.02 -3.82
CA LEU A 229 1.80 14.85 -3.16
C LEU A 229 2.43 15.88 -2.24
N VAL A 230 3.42 15.50 -1.43
CA VAL A 230 4.14 16.43 -0.57
C VAL A 230 4.91 17.47 -1.42
N ALA A 231 5.58 17.04 -2.48
CA ALA A 231 6.35 17.94 -3.35
C ALA A 231 5.49 19.04 -4.00
N VAL A 232 4.22 18.73 -4.30
CA VAL A 232 3.26 19.71 -4.86
C VAL A 232 2.40 20.40 -3.79
N GLY A 233 2.66 20.13 -2.49
CA GLY A 233 1.98 20.77 -1.37
C GLY A 233 0.51 20.36 -1.18
N LEU A 234 0.16 19.13 -1.56
CA LEU A 234 -1.20 18.60 -1.44
C LEU A 234 -1.35 17.65 -0.25
N SER A 235 -2.47 17.77 0.44
CA SER A 235 -2.91 16.86 1.50
C SER A 235 -4.42 16.60 1.39
N HIS A 236 -4.95 15.79 2.30
CA HIS A 236 -6.37 15.44 2.32
C HIS A 236 -7.24 16.65 2.71
N SER A 237 -8.40 16.76 2.07
CA SER A 237 -9.39 17.78 2.41
C SER A 237 -9.93 17.58 3.83
N LYS A 238 -9.77 18.57 4.70
CA LYS A 238 -10.35 18.57 6.05
C LYS A 238 -11.87 18.82 6.06
N LEU A 239 -12.47 19.12 4.91
CA LEU A 239 -13.92 19.06 4.73
C LEU A 239 -14.42 17.62 4.57
N ALA A 240 -13.60 16.75 3.96
CA ALA A 240 -13.92 15.33 3.80
C ALA A 240 -13.47 14.49 5.01
N TYR A 241 -12.36 14.86 5.64
CA TYR A 241 -11.76 14.20 6.80
C TYR A 241 -11.57 15.21 7.95
N PRO A 242 -12.66 15.74 8.55
CA PRO A 242 -12.56 16.71 9.63
C PRO A 242 -11.92 16.07 10.86
N PHE A 243 -11.22 16.88 11.66
CA PHE A 243 -10.77 16.41 12.96
C PHE A 243 -12.00 16.04 13.82
N PRO A 244 -12.03 14.86 14.45
CA PRO A 244 -13.15 14.46 15.28
C PRO A 244 -13.23 15.38 16.52
N PRO A 245 -14.43 15.64 17.05
CA PRO A 245 -14.58 16.38 18.29
C PRO A 245 -13.94 15.59 19.45
N GLU A 246 -13.35 16.34 20.39
CA GLU A 246 -12.79 15.74 21.60
C GLU A 246 -13.85 14.96 22.37
N LYS A 247 -13.55 13.70 22.67
CA LYS A 247 -14.38 12.80 23.44
C LYS A 247 -13.50 11.95 24.35
N GLN A 248 -14.02 11.62 25.53
CA GLN A 248 -13.35 10.62 26.36
C GLN A 248 -13.43 9.25 25.68
N VAL A 249 -12.28 8.64 25.45
CA VAL A 249 -12.14 7.29 24.90
C VAL A 249 -11.45 6.41 25.95
N SER A 250 -12.07 5.29 26.31
CA SER A 250 -11.52 4.37 27.30
C SER A 250 -10.84 3.19 26.61
N GLY A 251 -9.68 2.78 27.13
CA GLY A 251 -8.95 1.60 26.64
C GLY A 251 -8.03 1.85 25.45
N TYR A 252 -7.95 3.08 24.93
CA TYR A 252 -7.02 3.49 23.87
C TYR A 252 -6.08 4.59 24.38
N PRO A 253 -4.83 4.65 23.91
CA PRO A 253 -3.95 5.79 24.23
C PRO A 253 -4.56 7.10 23.69
N ALA A 254 -4.35 8.17 24.44
CA ALA A 254 -4.83 9.52 24.10
C ALA A 254 -4.10 10.10 22.87
#